data_a4a0a4f0aa5bb1c5d3fa7aa865d0ff04
#
_entry.id   a4a0a4f0aa5bb1c5d3fa7aa865d0ff04
#
_cell.length_a   1.000
_cell.length_b   1.000
_cell.length_c   1.000
_cell.angle_alpha   90.00
_cell.angle_beta   90.00
_cell.angle_gamma   90.00
#
_symmetry.space_group_name_H-M   'P 1'
#
loop_
_entity.id
_entity.type
_entity.pdbx_description
1 polymer ?
#
loop_
_entity_poly.entity_id
_entity_poly.type
_entity_poly.pdbx_seq_one_letter_code
_entity_poly.pdbx_strand_id
1 'polypeptide(L)'
;INTYQSIDYQCICTSAKKLTGLDKLQNAIKDKTNVINGHSGVGKSTLINILEPGLNLKTMEISDSHNTGKHTTTYSELFKLNFGGYIIDTPGIKAFGMLEMEPWEISHYFVEIFKTSVNCQYNNCSHTHEPNCAVKVAVENGEIARSRFISYLGLSETDDKHRPAH
;
A
#
# COMPACT_ATOMS: atom_id res chain seq x y z
N ILE A 1 4.76 -12.83 -2.09
CA ILE A 1 3.38 -13.36 -2.01
C ILE A 1 3.16 -13.98 -0.65
N ASN A 2 3.95 -14.97 -0.25
CA ASN A 2 3.77 -15.70 1.03
C ASN A 2 3.64 -14.76 2.24
N THR A 3 4.44 -13.71 2.31
CA THR A 3 4.42 -12.71 3.39
C THR A 3 3.06 -12.03 3.55
N TYR A 4 2.37 -11.75 2.45
CA TYR A 4 1.05 -11.11 2.51
C TYR A 4 -0.07 -12.13 2.68
N GLN A 5 0.09 -13.33 2.13
CA GLN A 5 -0.88 -14.41 2.33
C GLN A 5 -0.92 -14.90 3.78
N SER A 6 0.24 -14.93 4.48
CA SER A 6 0.29 -15.34 5.90
C SER A 6 -0.41 -14.36 6.86
N ILE A 7 -0.77 -13.19 6.39
CA ILE A 7 -1.52 -12.17 7.15
C ILE A 7 -2.89 -11.87 6.52
N ASP A 8 -3.47 -12.86 5.82
CA ASP A 8 -4.82 -12.86 5.27
C ASP A 8 -5.08 -11.88 4.12
N TYR A 9 -4.02 -11.34 3.46
CA TYR A 9 -4.22 -10.56 2.25
C TYR A 9 -4.41 -11.46 1.03
N GLN A 10 -5.44 -11.17 0.23
CA GLN A 10 -5.64 -11.84 -1.06
C GLN A 10 -4.54 -11.43 -2.04
N CYS A 11 -3.79 -12.40 -2.54
CA CYS A 11 -2.73 -12.18 -3.52
C CYS A 11 -3.12 -12.80 -4.86
N ILE A 12 -3.13 -11.97 -5.91
CA ILE A 12 -3.46 -12.37 -7.27
C ILE A 12 -2.26 -12.08 -8.17
N CYS A 13 -1.66 -13.13 -8.76
CA CYS A 13 -0.62 -12.96 -9.76
C CYS A 13 -1.24 -12.60 -11.09
N THR A 14 -0.85 -11.46 -11.66
CA THR A 14 -1.34 -10.96 -12.94
C THR A 14 -0.21 -10.60 -13.89
N SER A 15 -0.46 -10.70 -15.18
CA SER A 15 0.44 -10.18 -16.21
C SER A 15 -0.37 -9.54 -17.33
N ALA A 16 -0.23 -8.23 -17.48
CA ALA A 16 -0.80 -7.48 -18.59
C ALA A 16 -0.28 -7.99 -19.95
N LYS A 17 1.04 -8.26 -20.04
CA LYS A 17 1.68 -8.74 -21.27
C LYS A 17 1.24 -10.15 -21.68
N LYS A 18 1.07 -11.05 -20.69
CA LYS A 18 0.67 -12.45 -20.94
C LYS A 18 -0.84 -12.67 -20.83
N LEU A 19 -1.59 -11.64 -20.48
CA LEU A 19 -3.04 -11.69 -20.23
C LEU A 19 -3.45 -12.78 -19.23
N THR A 20 -2.61 -13.03 -18.20
CA THR A 20 -2.88 -14.05 -17.19
C THR A 20 -3.38 -13.43 -15.89
N GLY A 21 -4.27 -14.15 -15.17
CA GLY A 21 -4.80 -13.75 -13.86
C GLY A 21 -5.81 -12.59 -13.91
N LEU A 22 -6.22 -12.15 -15.10
CA LEU A 22 -7.13 -11.02 -15.30
C LEU A 22 -8.53 -11.33 -14.80
N ASP A 23 -9.05 -12.54 -15.08
CA ASP A 23 -10.38 -12.96 -14.60
C ASP A 23 -10.46 -12.96 -13.06
N LYS A 24 -9.39 -13.41 -12.39
CA LYS A 24 -9.30 -13.41 -10.93
C LYS A 24 -9.29 -11.99 -10.39
N LEU A 25 -8.53 -11.10 -11.04
CA LEU A 25 -8.49 -9.68 -10.66
C LEU A 25 -9.85 -9.02 -10.91
N GLN A 26 -10.46 -9.23 -12.06
CA GLN A 26 -11.78 -8.69 -12.38
C GLN A 26 -12.84 -9.13 -11.34
N ASN A 27 -12.85 -10.42 -10.99
CA ASN A 27 -13.77 -10.94 -9.97
C ASN A 27 -13.50 -10.34 -8.57
N ALA A 28 -12.24 -10.05 -8.24
CA ALA A 28 -11.89 -9.46 -6.95
C ALA A 28 -12.36 -8.01 -6.80
N ILE A 29 -12.37 -7.23 -7.91
CA ILE A 29 -12.73 -5.81 -7.94
C ILE A 29 -14.18 -5.53 -8.36
N LYS A 30 -14.84 -6.52 -8.94
CA LYS A 30 -16.23 -6.42 -9.42
C LYS A 30 -17.18 -5.99 -8.30
N ASP A 31 -18.14 -5.13 -8.65
CA ASP A 31 -19.20 -4.61 -7.78
C ASP A 31 -18.70 -3.91 -6.50
N LYS A 32 -17.45 -3.44 -6.50
CA LYS A 32 -16.82 -2.71 -5.39
C LYS A 32 -16.32 -1.35 -5.86
N THR A 33 -16.06 -0.47 -4.89
CA THR A 33 -15.26 0.74 -5.11
C THR A 33 -13.80 0.42 -4.77
N ASN A 34 -12.93 0.55 -5.76
CA ASN A 34 -11.55 0.12 -5.67
C ASN A 34 -10.60 1.32 -5.80
N VAL A 35 -9.57 1.38 -4.98
CA VAL A 35 -8.45 2.31 -5.11
C VAL A 35 -7.24 1.55 -5.65
N ILE A 36 -6.61 2.05 -6.72
CA ILE A 36 -5.42 1.43 -7.30
C ILE A 36 -4.19 2.21 -6.85
N ASN A 37 -3.36 1.59 -6.05
CA ASN A 37 -2.11 2.16 -5.56
C ASN A 37 -0.89 1.32 -5.99
N GLY A 38 0.28 1.95 -6.00
CA GLY A 38 1.56 1.33 -6.33
C GLY A 38 2.51 2.30 -7.02
N HIS A 39 3.79 1.94 -7.10
CA HIS A 39 4.82 2.78 -7.70
C HIS A 39 4.52 3.19 -9.15
N SER A 40 5.09 4.32 -9.58
CA SER A 40 5.02 4.75 -10.98
C SER A 40 5.70 3.70 -11.87
N GLY A 41 5.15 3.46 -13.07
CA GLY A 41 5.72 2.53 -14.03
C GLY A 41 5.48 1.04 -13.78
N VAL A 42 4.83 0.63 -12.68
CA VAL A 42 4.56 -0.80 -12.41
C VAL A 42 3.46 -1.42 -13.27
N GLY A 43 2.83 -0.64 -14.15
CA GLY A 43 1.82 -1.13 -15.09
C GLY A 43 0.37 -1.05 -14.60
N LYS A 44 0.05 -0.22 -13.59
CA LYS A 44 -1.33 -0.04 -13.08
C LYS A 44 -2.31 0.34 -14.20
N SER A 45 -2.04 1.46 -14.89
CA SER A 45 -2.90 1.96 -15.97
C SER A 45 -3.01 0.96 -17.13
N THR A 46 -1.93 0.27 -17.47
CA THR A 46 -1.93 -0.79 -18.48
C THR A 46 -2.87 -1.93 -18.09
N LEU A 47 -2.78 -2.38 -16.84
CA LEU A 47 -3.63 -3.45 -16.32
C LEU A 47 -5.10 -3.05 -16.31
N ILE A 48 -5.41 -1.83 -15.89
CA ILE A 48 -6.79 -1.30 -15.86
C ILE A 48 -7.33 -1.17 -17.29
N ASN A 49 -6.56 -0.63 -18.23
CA ASN A 49 -6.98 -0.48 -19.63
C ASN A 49 -7.25 -1.83 -20.32
N ILE A 50 -6.60 -2.91 -19.86
CA ILE A 50 -6.90 -4.26 -20.37
C ILE A 50 -8.22 -4.78 -19.78
N LEU A 51 -8.48 -4.53 -18.50
CA LEU A 51 -9.74 -4.94 -17.86
C LEU A 51 -10.93 -4.12 -18.34
N GLU A 52 -10.69 -2.84 -18.63
CA GLU A 52 -11.70 -1.87 -19.04
C GLU A 52 -11.16 -0.96 -20.16
N PRO A 53 -11.18 -1.44 -21.41
CA PRO A 53 -10.58 -0.72 -22.55
C PRO A 53 -11.20 0.66 -22.81
N GLY A 54 -12.43 0.88 -22.35
CA GLY A 54 -13.13 2.16 -22.52
C GLY A 54 -12.58 3.31 -21.66
N LEU A 55 -11.79 3.02 -20.63
CA LEU A 55 -11.25 4.06 -19.72
C LEU A 55 -10.11 4.87 -20.34
N ASN A 56 -9.31 4.28 -21.22
CA ASN A 56 -8.18 4.94 -21.89
C ASN A 56 -7.26 5.73 -20.93
N LEU A 57 -6.97 5.16 -19.75
CA LEU A 57 -6.07 5.77 -18.78
C LEU A 57 -4.71 6.03 -19.42
N LYS A 58 -4.15 7.21 -19.22
CA LYS A 58 -2.82 7.54 -19.74
C LYS A 58 -1.77 6.59 -19.14
N THR A 59 -1.20 5.74 -19.97
CA THR A 59 -0.03 4.96 -19.60
C THR A 59 1.19 5.87 -19.74
N MET A 60 1.94 6.06 -18.63
CA MET A 60 3.25 6.69 -18.77
C MET A 60 4.15 5.70 -19.50
N GLU A 61 4.54 6.02 -20.75
CA GLU A 61 5.73 5.42 -21.35
C GLU A 61 6.91 5.72 -20.42
N ILE A 62 7.81 4.74 -20.28
CA ILE A 62 9.05 4.89 -19.52
C ILE A 62 9.87 5.94 -20.27
N SER A 63 9.63 7.20 -19.99
CA SER A 63 10.46 8.27 -20.48
C SER A 63 11.49 8.58 -19.41
N ASP A 64 12.73 8.17 -19.68
CA ASP A 64 13.92 8.72 -19.07
C ASP A 64 13.96 10.23 -19.37
N SER A 65 13.34 11.03 -18.55
CA SER A 65 13.68 12.44 -18.47
C SER A 65 13.17 13.06 -17.17
N HIS A 66 14.12 13.47 -16.37
CA HIS A 66 13.95 14.49 -15.36
C HIS A 66 13.34 15.74 -16.01
N ASN A 67 12.04 15.91 -15.89
CA ASN A 67 11.40 17.20 -16.15
C ASN A 67 10.41 17.51 -15.03
N THR A 68 10.94 18.18 -14.03
CA THR A 68 10.19 18.94 -13.02
C THR A 68 9.40 20.03 -13.72
N GLY A 69 8.08 19.97 -13.67
CA GLY A 69 7.25 21.10 -14.03
C GLY A 69 6.26 20.85 -15.15
N LYS A 70 5.24 20.01 -14.92
CA LYS A 70 3.96 20.16 -15.62
C LYS A 70 2.84 19.61 -14.73
N HIS A 71 1.81 20.44 -14.53
CA HIS A 71 0.62 20.25 -13.74
C HIS A 71 0.23 18.79 -13.53
N THR A 72 0.54 18.27 -12.35
CA THR A 72 0.03 16.99 -11.87
C THR A 72 -1.46 17.20 -11.59
N THR A 73 -2.32 16.46 -12.24
CA THR A 73 -3.76 16.46 -11.98
C THR A 73 -3.97 16.21 -10.48
N THR A 74 -4.52 17.19 -9.78
CA THR A 74 -4.63 17.21 -8.32
C THR A 74 -5.93 16.56 -7.84
N TYR A 75 -6.76 16.05 -8.76
CA TYR A 75 -8.07 15.50 -8.43
C TYR A 75 -8.08 13.99 -8.66
N SER A 76 -8.61 13.27 -7.67
CA SER A 76 -8.94 11.86 -7.83
C SER A 76 -10.17 11.75 -8.74
N GLU A 77 -10.12 10.85 -9.71
CA GLU A 77 -11.20 10.63 -10.66
C GLU A 77 -11.85 9.26 -10.42
N LEU A 78 -13.18 9.22 -10.45
CA LEU A 78 -13.97 8.01 -10.23
C LEU A 78 -14.42 7.46 -11.59
N PHE A 79 -13.98 6.28 -11.95
CA PHE A 79 -14.35 5.59 -13.18
C PHE A 79 -15.30 4.43 -12.87
N LYS A 80 -16.43 4.39 -13.60
CA LYS A 80 -17.35 3.25 -13.55
C LYS A 80 -16.84 2.11 -14.43
N LEU A 81 -16.92 0.88 -13.93
CA LEU A 81 -16.55 -0.32 -14.66
C LEU A 81 -17.77 -0.96 -15.34
N ASN A 82 -17.62 -1.43 -16.59
CA ASN A 82 -18.70 -2.07 -17.33
C ASN A 82 -19.15 -3.41 -16.70
N PHE A 83 -18.24 -4.09 -16.04
CA PHE A 83 -18.52 -5.34 -15.32
C PHE A 83 -19.01 -5.13 -13.87
N GLY A 84 -19.30 -3.88 -13.49
CA GLY A 84 -19.79 -3.48 -12.16
C GLY A 84 -18.71 -2.95 -11.23
N GLY A 85 -19.09 -1.96 -10.40
CA GLY A 85 -18.21 -1.29 -9.46
C GLY A 85 -17.50 -0.06 -10.04
N TYR A 86 -16.50 0.44 -9.30
CA TYR A 86 -15.79 1.67 -9.62
C TYR A 86 -14.29 1.54 -9.33
N ILE A 87 -13.50 2.31 -10.07
CA ILE A 87 -12.07 2.55 -9.76
C ILE A 87 -11.89 4.03 -9.46
N ILE A 88 -11.19 4.32 -8.37
CA ILE A 88 -10.67 5.64 -8.05
C ILE A 88 -9.23 5.67 -8.51
N ASP A 89 -8.93 6.46 -9.55
CA ASP A 89 -7.55 6.76 -9.91
C ASP A 89 -7.06 7.90 -9.04
N THR A 90 -5.98 7.64 -8.32
CA THR A 90 -5.34 8.62 -7.44
C THR A 90 -4.00 9.00 -8.06
N PRO A 91 -3.98 10.02 -8.96
CA PRO A 91 -2.74 10.43 -9.61
C PRO A 91 -1.76 10.94 -8.55
N GLY A 92 -0.62 10.25 -8.45
CA GLY A 92 0.52 10.78 -7.74
C GLY A 92 0.47 10.77 -6.22
N ILE A 93 -0.15 9.79 -5.57
CA ILE A 93 0.12 9.52 -4.14
C ILE A 93 1.58 9.06 -4.00
N LYS A 94 2.51 9.98 -4.25
CA LYS A 94 3.96 9.74 -4.10
C LYS A 94 4.41 9.91 -2.65
N ALA A 95 3.65 10.63 -1.86
CA ALA A 95 3.94 10.88 -0.46
C ALA A 95 2.62 11.20 0.26
N PHE A 96 1.86 10.19 0.62
CA PHE A 96 0.91 10.37 1.70
C PHE A 96 1.78 10.40 2.97
N GLY A 97 2.11 11.60 3.44
CA GLY A 97 2.70 11.75 4.76
C GLY A 97 1.71 11.19 5.78
N MET A 98 2.20 10.44 6.74
CA MET A 98 1.43 10.02 7.92
C MET A 98 1.27 11.23 8.84
N LEU A 99 0.73 12.34 8.28
CA LEU A 99 0.51 13.57 9.01
C LEU A 99 -0.54 13.30 10.09
N GLU A 100 -0.20 13.63 11.33
CA GLU A 100 -1.10 13.59 12.49
C GLU A 100 -1.33 12.17 13.10
N MET A 101 -0.48 11.18 12.81
CA MET A 101 -0.56 9.87 13.48
C MET A 101 0.55 9.72 14.52
N GLU A 102 0.19 9.23 15.70
CA GLU A 102 1.21 8.87 16.69
C GLU A 102 1.92 7.56 16.27
N PRO A 103 3.22 7.38 16.56
CA PRO A 103 3.99 6.19 16.14
C PRO A 103 3.33 4.86 16.54
N TRP A 104 2.68 4.81 17.72
CA TRP A 104 1.97 3.61 18.17
C TRP A 104 0.70 3.33 17.35
N GLU A 105 0.04 4.36 16.78
CA GLU A 105 -1.14 4.19 15.92
C GLU A 105 -0.79 3.54 14.60
N ILE A 106 0.42 3.77 14.08
CA ILE A 106 0.92 3.17 12.83
C ILE A 106 0.88 1.65 12.92
N SER A 107 1.16 1.09 14.11
CA SER A 107 1.11 -0.36 14.35
C SER A 107 -0.25 -0.97 14.03
N HIS A 108 -1.35 -0.22 14.18
CA HIS A 108 -2.71 -0.67 13.91
C HIS A 108 -2.98 -0.99 12.43
N TYR A 109 -2.17 -0.41 11.52
CA TYR A 109 -2.28 -0.65 10.08
C TYR A 109 -1.39 -1.81 9.58
N PHE A 110 -0.64 -2.43 10.51
CA PHE A 110 0.10 -3.66 10.27
C PHE A 110 -0.56 -4.79 11.02
N VAL A 111 -1.44 -5.53 10.35
CA VAL A 111 -2.34 -6.54 10.96
C VAL A 111 -1.58 -7.50 11.88
N GLU A 112 -0.43 -8.00 11.46
CA GLU A 112 0.42 -8.92 12.21
C GLU A 112 1.06 -8.26 13.44
N ILE A 113 1.49 -7.00 13.30
CA ILE A 113 2.07 -6.22 14.41
C ILE A 113 0.97 -5.91 15.42
N PHE A 114 -0.19 -5.44 14.95
CA PHE A 114 -1.34 -5.13 15.80
C PHE A 114 -1.83 -6.34 16.59
N LYS A 115 -2.00 -7.50 15.93
CA LYS A 115 -2.41 -8.75 16.60
C LYS A 115 -1.41 -9.17 17.69
N THR A 116 -0.11 -8.95 17.47
CA THR A 116 0.95 -9.35 18.41
C THR A 116 1.14 -8.33 19.52
N SER A 117 0.84 -7.05 19.28
CA SER A 117 1.07 -5.95 20.21
C SER A 117 0.30 -6.09 21.53
N VAL A 118 -0.82 -6.81 21.52
CA VAL A 118 -1.62 -7.09 22.73
C VAL A 118 -0.82 -7.85 23.81
N ASN A 119 0.26 -8.51 23.41
CA ASN A 119 1.17 -9.24 24.31
C ASN A 119 2.37 -8.38 24.75
N CYS A 120 2.48 -7.13 24.34
CA CYS A 120 3.52 -6.24 24.80
C CYS A 120 3.28 -5.82 26.24
N GLN A 121 4.38 -5.54 26.96
CA GLN A 121 4.33 -5.08 28.34
C GLN A 121 3.66 -3.71 28.48
N TYR A 122 3.79 -2.85 27.45
CA TYR A 122 3.28 -1.47 27.46
C TYR A 122 2.16 -1.34 26.42
N ASN A 123 1.04 -0.72 26.80
CA ASN A 123 -0.13 -0.54 25.92
C ASN A 123 0.16 0.40 24.74
N ASN A 124 1.10 1.33 24.89
CA ASN A 124 1.54 2.27 23.86
C ASN A 124 2.93 1.94 23.32
N CYS A 125 3.27 0.64 23.26
CA CYS A 125 4.55 0.18 22.76
C CYS A 125 4.76 0.60 21.30
N SER A 126 5.84 1.32 21.03
CA SER A 126 6.24 1.72 19.69
C SER A 126 7.01 0.62 18.94
N HIS A 127 7.30 -0.48 19.63
CA HIS A 127 8.06 -1.64 19.13
C HIS A 127 9.48 -1.31 18.63
N THR A 128 10.02 -0.14 19.01
CA THR A 128 11.36 0.31 18.63
C THR A 128 12.40 -0.07 19.67
N HIS A 129 12.35 0.55 20.84
CA HIS A 129 13.38 0.43 21.90
C HIS A 129 12.87 -0.21 23.19
N GLU A 130 11.56 -0.40 23.35
CA GLU A 130 10.99 -0.93 24.59
C GLU A 130 11.51 -2.34 24.90
N PRO A 131 11.83 -2.62 26.18
CA PRO A 131 12.21 -3.94 26.61
C PRO A 131 11.01 -4.89 26.58
N ASN A 132 11.27 -6.19 26.42
CA ASN A 132 10.26 -7.25 26.42
C ASN A 132 9.10 -7.01 25.42
N CYS A 133 9.41 -6.44 24.26
CA CYS A 133 8.44 -6.20 23.21
C CYS A 133 8.10 -7.50 22.48
N ALA A 134 6.82 -7.94 22.56
CA ALA A 134 6.35 -9.16 21.94
C ALA A 134 6.50 -9.14 20.40
N VAL A 135 6.35 -7.96 19.78
CA VAL A 135 6.53 -7.80 18.33
C VAL A 135 7.98 -8.05 17.92
N LYS A 136 8.97 -7.53 18.66
CA LYS A 136 10.39 -7.79 18.36
C LYS A 136 10.72 -9.28 18.48
N VAL A 137 10.23 -9.94 19.52
CA VAL A 137 10.38 -11.38 19.69
C VAL A 137 9.76 -12.17 18.55
N ALA A 138 8.54 -11.79 18.11
CA ALA A 138 7.88 -12.44 16.98
C ALA A 138 8.62 -12.24 15.66
N VAL A 139 9.28 -11.08 15.46
CA VAL A 139 10.16 -10.84 14.31
C VAL A 139 11.42 -11.73 14.37
N GLU A 140 12.04 -11.87 15.54
CA GLU A 140 13.22 -12.74 15.74
C GLU A 140 12.88 -14.20 15.49
N ASN A 141 11.69 -14.65 15.92
CA ASN A 141 11.20 -16.01 15.69
C ASN A 141 10.71 -16.25 14.24
N GLY A 142 10.63 -15.22 13.40
CA GLY A 142 10.13 -15.31 12.03
C GLY A 142 8.59 -15.41 11.90
N GLU A 143 7.85 -15.19 12.98
CA GLU A 143 6.38 -15.13 12.99
C GLU A 143 5.88 -13.87 12.29
N ILE A 144 6.61 -12.76 12.43
CA ILE A 144 6.42 -11.52 11.68
C ILE A 144 7.57 -11.38 10.67
N ALA A 145 7.21 -11.18 9.40
CA ALA A 145 8.20 -10.99 8.35
C ALA A 145 9.06 -9.74 8.61
N ARG A 146 10.38 -9.90 8.63
CA ARG A 146 11.32 -8.80 8.88
C ARG A 146 11.14 -7.61 7.92
N SER A 147 10.80 -7.88 6.65
CA SER A 147 10.54 -6.82 5.66
C SER A 147 9.33 -5.96 6.02
N ARG A 148 8.30 -6.56 6.61
CA ARG A 148 7.12 -5.84 7.10
C ARG A 148 7.46 -4.98 8.31
N PHE A 149 8.24 -5.52 9.24
CA PHE A 149 8.71 -4.78 10.39
C PHE A 149 9.61 -3.58 10.00
N ILE A 150 10.51 -3.76 9.03
CA ILE A 150 11.31 -2.65 8.48
C ILE A 150 10.42 -1.58 7.85
N SER A 151 9.37 -1.98 7.11
CA SER A 151 8.42 -1.02 6.55
C SER A 151 7.67 -0.24 7.63
N TYR A 152 7.30 -0.90 8.72
CA TYR A 152 6.70 -0.26 9.88
C TYR A 152 7.63 0.78 10.51
N LEU A 153 8.89 0.40 10.80
CA LEU A 153 9.89 1.30 11.38
C LEU A 153 10.14 2.52 10.47
N GLY A 154 10.25 2.32 9.16
CA GLY A 154 10.45 3.41 8.21
C GLY A 154 9.31 4.42 8.19
N LEU A 155 8.07 4.00 8.44
CA LEU A 155 6.93 4.90 8.59
C LEU A 155 6.94 5.62 9.94
N SER A 156 7.31 4.93 11.02
CA SER A 156 7.38 5.50 12.37
C SER A 156 8.49 6.57 12.52
N GLU A 157 9.62 6.39 11.82
CA GLU A 157 10.75 7.32 11.89
C GLU A 157 10.54 8.60 11.05
N THR A 158 9.71 8.54 10.00
CA THR A 158 9.46 9.72 9.16
C THR A 158 8.65 10.78 9.88
N ASP A 159 7.89 10.41 10.89
CA ASP A 159 7.06 11.33 11.65
C ASP A 159 7.90 12.23 12.62
N ASP A 160 8.99 11.72 13.16
CA ASP A 160 9.88 12.51 14.02
C ASP A 160 10.61 13.65 13.28
N LYS A 161 10.80 13.53 11.97
CA LYS A 161 11.50 14.55 11.15
C LYS A 161 10.63 15.71 10.71
N HIS A 162 9.32 15.62 10.85
CA HIS A 162 8.36 16.63 10.39
C HIS A 162 7.55 17.27 11.52
N ARG A 163 7.82 16.94 12.78
CA ARG A 163 7.24 17.67 13.93
C ARG A 163 7.91 19.03 14.05
N PRO A 164 7.16 20.14 13.98
CA PRO A 164 7.69 21.44 14.36
C PRO A 164 8.10 21.37 15.84
N ALA A 165 9.34 21.79 16.14
CA ALA A 165 9.79 21.97 17.52
C ALA A 165 8.86 22.96 18.23
N HIS A 166 8.14 22.51 19.25
CA HIS A 166 7.37 23.36 20.16
C HIS A 166 8.26 24.02 21.17
#